data_d05ffcd4e8fc1302175d9795d3939f71
#
_entry.id   d05ffcd4e8fc1302175d9795d3939f71
#
_cell.length_a   1.000
_cell.length_b   1.000
_cell.length_c   1.000
_cell.angle_alpha   90.00
_cell.angle_beta   90.00
_cell.angle_gamma   90.00
#
_symmetry.space_group_name_H-M   'P 1'
#
loop_
_entity.id
_entity.type
_entity.pdbx_description
1 polymer ?
#
loop_
_entity_poly.entity_id
_entity_poly.type
_entity_poly.pdbx_seq_one_letter_code
_entity_poly.pdbx_strand_id
1 'polypeptide(L)'
;EITREAILIRQFGSWCLFRGGWWSWDLSWMACTAFGARQLKNSAVQRWAEPILDAYCSGAWMLVWTFDTLWWIPKPAIAVESGAFGRRLHCDTGPACRNAIENLYFLHGVLVPAYAVVQPNWITLDEINQENNQEVRRTLIEQYGWEKYLSATGSIISDQRHNDRDAQDERLYVLPDGGKRLQCVDPSTGRRYVLGVPRDISSCEQAQNYVSHGLDRFAIHRS
;
A
#
# COMPACT_ATOMS: atom_id res chain seq x y z
N GLU A 1 -18.00 -1.08 -22.92
CA GLU A 1 -18.34 0.35 -23.21
C GLU A 1 -17.89 1.27 -22.09
N ILE A 2 -18.20 0.95 -20.81
CA ILE A 2 -17.75 1.73 -19.65
C ILE A 2 -16.22 1.92 -19.63
N THR A 3 -15.47 0.88 -20.04
CA THR A 3 -14.01 0.90 -20.06
C THR A 3 -13.44 1.90 -21.07
N ARG A 4 -14.10 2.05 -22.21
CA ARG A 4 -13.65 2.91 -23.30
C ARG A 4 -13.84 4.39 -22.95
N GLU A 5 -14.93 4.75 -22.30
CA GLU A 5 -15.19 6.11 -21.86
C GLU A 5 -14.43 6.52 -20.60
N ALA A 6 -14.22 5.60 -19.65
CA ALA A 6 -13.31 5.82 -18.53
C ALA A 6 -11.86 6.09 -18.98
N ILE A 7 -11.41 5.43 -20.06
CA ILE A 7 -10.13 5.70 -20.71
C ILE A 7 -10.13 7.08 -21.39
N LEU A 8 -11.23 7.45 -22.03
CA LEU A 8 -11.38 8.77 -22.66
C LEU A 8 -11.36 9.91 -21.62
N ILE A 9 -12.00 9.75 -20.47
CA ILE A 9 -11.94 10.70 -19.35
C ILE A 9 -10.49 10.87 -18.86
N ARG A 10 -9.75 9.79 -18.72
CA ARG A 10 -8.36 9.80 -18.30
C ARG A 10 -7.41 10.44 -19.31
N GLN A 11 -7.66 10.24 -20.61
CA GLN A 11 -6.83 10.78 -21.70
C GLN A 11 -7.11 12.24 -22.02
N PHE A 12 -8.36 12.70 -21.91
CA PHE A 12 -8.73 14.01 -22.38
C PHE A 12 -9.00 15.02 -21.28
N GLY A 13 -9.00 14.62 -20.00
CA GLY A 13 -9.21 15.52 -18.86
C GLY A 13 -10.52 16.33 -18.92
N SER A 14 -11.44 15.91 -19.77
CA SER A 14 -12.60 16.71 -20.18
C SER A 14 -13.87 16.28 -19.46
N TRP A 15 -14.15 16.93 -18.35
CA TRP A 15 -15.46 16.89 -17.69
C TRP A 15 -16.60 17.44 -18.54
N CYS A 16 -16.29 18.07 -19.68
CA CYS A 16 -17.28 18.70 -20.54
C CYS A 16 -18.27 17.73 -21.21
N LEU A 17 -17.96 16.42 -21.23
CA LEU A 17 -18.89 15.39 -21.69
C LEU A 17 -19.99 15.07 -20.68
N PHE A 18 -19.74 15.32 -19.39
CA PHE A 18 -20.70 15.02 -18.33
C PHE A 18 -21.51 16.28 -17.96
N ARG A 19 -22.80 16.11 -17.79
CA ARG A 19 -23.71 17.14 -17.31
C ARG A 19 -23.66 17.32 -15.80
N GLY A 20 -23.11 16.34 -15.09
CA GLY A 20 -22.93 16.38 -13.65
C GLY A 20 -22.38 15.08 -13.10
N GLY A 21 -22.02 15.10 -11.84
CA GLY A 21 -21.53 13.91 -11.12
C GLY A 21 -21.64 14.11 -9.62
N TRP A 22 -21.88 13.01 -8.93
CA TRP A 22 -21.86 12.90 -7.48
C TRP A 22 -20.78 11.91 -7.06
N TRP A 23 -20.06 12.24 -6.01
CA TRP A 23 -18.95 11.44 -5.49
C TRP A 23 -19.29 10.94 -4.09
N SER A 24 -18.57 9.92 -3.64
CA SER A 24 -18.79 9.35 -2.30
C SER A 24 -18.57 10.37 -1.16
N TRP A 25 -17.81 11.42 -1.35
CA TRP A 25 -17.67 12.48 -0.35
C TRP A 25 -18.91 13.36 -0.20
N ASP A 26 -19.82 13.36 -1.18
CA ASP A 26 -21.10 14.05 -1.11
C ASP A 26 -22.10 13.31 -0.22
N LEU A 27 -21.77 12.08 0.22
CA LEU A 27 -22.66 11.21 1.00
C LEU A 27 -23.18 11.89 2.26
N SER A 28 -22.33 12.61 3.00
CA SER A 28 -22.74 13.27 4.25
C SER A 28 -23.76 14.37 3.97
N TRP A 29 -23.52 15.18 2.94
CA TRP A 29 -24.44 16.22 2.51
C TRP A 29 -25.75 15.62 2.01
N MET A 30 -25.68 14.56 1.23
CA MET A 30 -26.85 13.88 0.68
C MET A 30 -27.70 13.24 1.79
N ALA A 31 -27.06 12.63 2.79
CA ALA A 31 -27.72 12.07 3.97
C ALA A 31 -28.45 13.17 4.78
N CYS A 32 -27.81 14.30 5.01
CA CYS A 32 -28.43 15.46 5.68
C CYS A 32 -29.63 16.00 4.90
N THR A 33 -29.51 16.08 3.57
CA THR A 33 -30.59 16.54 2.70
C THR A 33 -31.80 15.59 2.72
N ALA A 34 -31.56 14.29 2.58
CA ALA A 34 -32.61 13.26 2.64
C ALA A 34 -33.30 13.24 4.01
N PHE A 35 -32.52 13.29 5.11
CA PHE A 35 -33.05 13.35 6.46
C PHE A 35 -33.89 14.61 6.68
N GLY A 36 -33.37 15.77 6.32
CA GLY A 36 -34.10 17.05 6.44
C GLY A 36 -35.41 17.06 5.64
N ALA A 37 -35.38 16.53 4.43
CA ALA A 37 -36.56 16.41 3.59
C ALA A 37 -37.64 15.52 4.21
N ARG A 38 -37.25 14.39 4.86
CA ARG A 38 -38.16 13.52 5.61
C ARG A 38 -38.78 14.24 6.80
N GLN A 39 -37.98 14.96 7.59
CA GLN A 39 -38.48 15.70 8.77
C GLN A 39 -39.42 16.82 8.39
N LEU A 40 -39.13 17.54 7.32
CA LEU A 40 -39.95 18.65 6.81
C LEU A 40 -41.09 18.19 5.88
N LYS A 41 -41.22 16.88 5.65
CA LYS A 41 -42.21 16.28 4.73
C LYS A 41 -42.16 16.89 3.32
N ASN A 42 -40.97 17.24 2.86
CA ASN A 42 -40.76 17.85 1.53
C ASN A 42 -40.58 16.72 0.48
N SER A 43 -41.69 16.30 -0.10
CA SER A 43 -41.71 15.21 -1.10
C SER A 43 -40.99 15.54 -2.40
N ALA A 44 -40.84 16.81 -2.75
CA ALA A 44 -40.08 17.20 -3.94
C ALA A 44 -38.59 16.95 -3.77
N VAL A 45 -38.04 17.28 -2.61
CA VAL A 45 -36.62 17.01 -2.29
C VAL A 45 -36.39 15.53 -2.05
N GLN A 46 -37.30 14.83 -1.37
CA GLN A 46 -37.19 13.40 -1.16
C GLN A 46 -37.06 12.61 -2.46
N ARG A 47 -37.87 12.91 -3.46
CA ARG A 47 -37.86 12.21 -4.75
C ARG A 47 -36.53 12.19 -5.48
N TRP A 48 -35.67 13.16 -5.29
CA TRP A 48 -34.34 13.14 -5.91
C TRP A 48 -33.22 12.81 -4.92
N ALA A 49 -33.33 13.18 -3.65
CA ALA A 49 -32.27 12.96 -2.67
C ALA A 49 -32.20 11.48 -2.20
N GLU A 50 -33.35 10.85 -1.98
CA GLU A 50 -33.39 9.46 -1.49
C GLU A 50 -32.79 8.45 -2.49
N PRO A 51 -33.11 8.46 -3.78
CA PRO A 51 -32.50 7.51 -4.71
C PRO A 51 -30.98 7.64 -4.81
N ILE A 52 -30.45 8.86 -4.70
CA ILE A 52 -29.00 9.08 -4.72
C ILE A 52 -28.36 8.54 -3.42
N LEU A 53 -28.98 8.82 -2.26
CA LEU A 53 -28.53 8.27 -0.99
C LEU A 53 -28.57 6.74 -1.01
N ASP A 54 -29.66 6.15 -1.50
CA ASP A 54 -29.83 4.70 -1.60
C ASP A 54 -28.78 4.08 -2.54
N ALA A 55 -28.45 4.73 -3.65
CA ALA A 55 -27.38 4.28 -4.54
C ALA A 55 -26.02 4.22 -3.80
N TYR A 56 -25.68 5.25 -3.02
CA TYR A 56 -24.46 5.26 -2.21
C TYR A 56 -24.48 4.21 -1.10
N CYS A 57 -25.61 4.05 -0.42
CA CYS A 57 -25.78 3.02 0.60
C CYS A 57 -25.69 1.61 0.00
N SER A 58 -26.14 1.44 -1.24
CA SER A 58 -26.03 0.19 -2.01
C SER A 58 -24.66 -0.06 -2.63
N GLY A 59 -23.70 0.86 -2.43
CA GLY A 59 -22.31 0.65 -2.84
C GLY A 59 -21.84 1.46 -4.04
N ALA A 60 -22.59 2.43 -4.51
CA ALA A 60 -22.06 3.38 -5.49
C ALA A 60 -20.90 4.18 -4.88
N TRP A 61 -19.84 4.38 -5.64
CA TRP A 61 -18.72 5.27 -5.29
C TRP A 61 -18.83 6.60 -6.03
N MET A 62 -19.22 6.55 -7.28
CA MET A 62 -19.42 7.70 -8.11
C MET A 62 -20.61 7.48 -9.03
N LEU A 63 -21.41 8.54 -9.22
CA LEU A 63 -22.48 8.62 -10.19
C LEU A 63 -22.15 9.75 -11.16
N VAL A 64 -22.12 9.48 -12.44
CA VAL A 64 -21.92 10.48 -13.49
C VAL A 64 -22.96 10.31 -14.57
N TRP A 65 -23.39 11.41 -15.16
CA TRP A 65 -24.42 11.36 -16.19
C TRP A 65 -24.15 12.29 -17.34
N THR A 66 -24.59 11.89 -18.50
CA THR A 66 -24.77 12.72 -19.69
C THR A 66 -26.23 13.11 -19.84
N PHE A 67 -26.61 13.54 -21.02
CA PHE A 67 -27.99 13.91 -21.28
C PHE A 67 -28.99 12.75 -21.20
N ASP A 68 -28.55 11.55 -21.58
CA ASP A 68 -29.39 10.35 -21.75
C ASP A 68 -28.89 9.12 -21.00
N THR A 69 -27.72 9.19 -20.38
CA THR A 69 -27.08 8.03 -19.77
C THR A 69 -26.57 8.36 -18.37
N LEU A 70 -26.80 7.44 -17.43
CA LEU A 70 -26.27 7.44 -16.08
C LEU A 70 -25.26 6.29 -15.93
N TRP A 71 -24.03 6.62 -15.54
CA TRP A 71 -23.04 5.64 -15.12
C TRP A 71 -22.93 5.63 -13.62
N TRP A 72 -22.93 4.47 -13.07
CA TRP A 72 -22.62 4.28 -11.66
C TRP A 72 -21.35 3.44 -11.53
N ILE A 73 -20.40 3.91 -10.72
CA ILE A 73 -19.14 3.26 -10.46
C ILE A 73 -19.23 2.67 -9.06
N PRO A 74 -19.16 1.33 -8.90
CA PRO A 74 -19.22 0.70 -7.60
C PRO A 74 -17.95 0.96 -6.78
N LYS A 75 -18.09 0.95 -5.46
CA LYS A 75 -16.95 0.95 -4.55
C LYS A 75 -16.10 -0.28 -4.79
N PRO A 76 -14.76 -0.15 -4.91
CA PRO A 76 -13.89 -1.30 -4.93
C PRO A 76 -13.94 -2.02 -3.56
N ALA A 77 -13.82 -3.34 -3.58
CA ALA A 77 -13.52 -4.08 -2.37
C ALA A 77 -12.05 -3.85 -2.02
N ILE A 78 -11.78 -3.41 -0.79
CA ILE A 78 -10.42 -3.13 -0.32
C ILE A 78 -10.08 -3.94 0.92
N ALA A 79 -8.86 -4.45 0.97
CA ALA A 79 -8.23 -5.01 2.15
C ALA A 79 -7.17 -4.04 2.66
N VAL A 80 -7.16 -3.80 3.97
CA VAL A 80 -6.28 -2.84 4.61
C VAL A 80 -5.69 -3.41 5.89
N GLU A 81 -4.49 -2.98 6.22
CA GLU A 81 -3.88 -3.18 7.53
C GLU A 81 -3.67 -1.85 8.24
N SER A 82 -3.46 -1.88 9.55
CA SER A 82 -3.06 -0.72 10.34
C SER A 82 -1.55 -0.54 10.25
N GLY A 83 -1.11 0.62 9.78
CA GLY A 83 0.31 1.01 9.73
C GLY A 83 0.60 2.12 10.73
N ALA A 84 1.86 2.49 10.88
CA ALA A 84 2.31 3.55 11.78
C ALA A 84 1.68 4.93 11.47
N PHE A 85 1.35 5.19 10.20
CA PHE A 85 0.77 6.45 9.73
C PHE A 85 -0.71 6.34 9.32
N GLY A 86 -1.41 5.30 9.78
CA GLY A 86 -2.81 5.04 9.44
C GLY A 86 -3.01 3.73 8.69
N ARG A 87 -4.16 3.60 8.02
CA ARG A 87 -4.49 2.41 7.23
C ARG A 87 -3.79 2.46 5.88
N ARG A 88 -3.28 1.30 5.43
CA ARG A 88 -2.71 1.13 4.10
C ARG A 88 -3.25 -0.13 3.44
N LEU A 89 -3.27 -0.15 2.11
CA LEU A 89 -3.71 -1.32 1.34
C LEU A 89 -2.75 -2.48 1.56
N HIS A 90 -3.29 -3.64 1.89
CA HIS A 90 -2.50 -4.84 2.13
C HIS A 90 -3.36 -6.10 2.06
N CYS A 91 -2.86 -7.13 1.39
CA CYS A 91 -3.43 -8.48 1.41
C CYS A 91 -2.37 -9.50 1.04
N ASP A 92 -2.13 -10.49 1.91
CA ASP A 92 -1.13 -11.55 1.70
C ASP A 92 -1.60 -12.68 0.78
N THR A 93 -2.91 -12.79 0.54
CA THR A 93 -3.51 -13.96 -0.14
C THR A 93 -4.22 -13.63 -1.44
N GLY A 94 -4.32 -12.33 -1.78
CA GLY A 94 -5.06 -11.89 -2.95
C GLY A 94 -4.94 -10.40 -3.22
N PRO A 95 -5.79 -9.85 -4.10
CA PRO A 95 -5.78 -8.42 -4.37
C PRO A 95 -6.24 -7.60 -3.17
N ALA A 96 -5.48 -6.56 -2.82
CA ALA A 96 -5.85 -5.61 -1.78
C ALA A 96 -6.89 -4.57 -2.28
N CYS A 97 -7.01 -4.40 -3.57
CA CYS A 97 -8.08 -3.61 -4.18
C CYS A 97 -8.66 -4.40 -5.37
N ARG A 98 -9.96 -4.64 -5.33
CA ARG A 98 -10.67 -5.43 -6.35
C ARG A 98 -11.91 -4.68 -6.83
N ASN A 99 -12.03 -4.54 -8.11
CA ASN A 99 -13.24 -4.03 -8.77
C ASN A 99 -13.62 -4.91 -9.98
N ALA A 100 -14.62 -4.50 -10.75
CA ALA A 100 -15.07 -5.24 -11.91
C ALA A 100 -14.11 -5.22 -13.12
N ILE A 101 -13.09 -4.34 -13.08
CA ILE A 101 -12.19 -4.09 -14.21
C ILE A 101 -10.82 -4.72 -13.95
N GLU A 102 -10.29 -4.56 -12.71
CA GLU A 102 -8.93 -4.95 -12.38
C GLU A 102 -8.79 -5.41 -10.92
N ASN A 103 -7.74 -6.15 -10.68
CA ASN A 103 -7.27 -6.53 -9.37
C ASN A 103 -5.89 -5.88 -9.13
N LEU A 104 -5.77 -5.11 -8.06
CA LEU A 104 -4.53 -4.49 -7.67
C LEU A 104 -3.99 -5.14 -6.39
N TYR A 105 -2.72 -5.50 -6.43
CA TYR A 105 -2.06 -6.23 -5.35
C TYR A 105 -1.14 -5.29 -4.59
N PHE A 106 -1.37 -5.20 -3.29
CA PHE A 106 -0.56 -4.35 -2.42
C PHE A 106 -0.04 -5.14 -1.24
N LEU A 107 1.23 -4.97 -0.95
CA LEU A 107 1.88 -5.45 0.27
C LEU A 107 2.39 -4.23 1.04
N HIS A 108 1.87 -4.04 2.24
CA HIS A 108 2.24 -2.94 3.13
C HIS A 108 2.15 -1.53 2.48
N GLY A 109 1.16 -1.33 1.60
CA GLY A 109 0.95 -0.08 0.86
C GLY A 109 1.74 0.03 -0.45
N VAL A 110 2.58 -0.94 -0.78
CA VAL A 110 3.35 -0.97 -2.03
C VAL A 110 2.59 -1.76 -3.08
N LEU A 111 2.33 -1.17 -4.23
CA LEU A 111 1.75 -1.87 -5.38
C LEU A 111 2.78 -2.83 -5.97
N VAL A 112 2.44 -4.11 -6.01
CA VAL A 112 3.33 -5.18 -6.48
C VAL A 112 2.68 -5.97 -7.62
N PRO A 113 3.46 -6.70 -8.45
CA PRO A 113 2.91 -7.65 -9.40
C PRO A 113 2.09 -8.74 -8.72
N ALA A 114 1.05 -9.24 -9.40
CA ALA A 114 0.14 -10.25 -8.84
C ALA A 114 0.85 -11.50 -8.32
N TYR A 115 1.87 -11.97 -9.06
CA TYR A 115 2.63 -13.18 -8.68
C TYR A 115 3.33 -13.03 -7.32
N ALA A 116 3.74 -11.82 -6.94
CA ALA A 116 4.40 -11.58 -5.66
C ALA A 116 3.50 -11.88 -4.46
N VAL A 117 2.17 -11.87 -4.67
CA VAL A 117 1.18 -12.21 -3.63
C VAL A 117 0.65 -13.63 -3.82
N VAL A 118 0.18 -13.97 -5.04
CA VAL A 118 -0.52 -15.25 -5.25
C VAL A 118 0.42 -16.43 -5.45
N GLN A 119 1.67 -16.17 -5.85
CA GLN A 119 2.67 -17.18 -6.15
C GLN A 119 4.09 -16.70 -5.75
N PRO A 120 4.33 -16.36 -4.48
CA PRO A 120 5.59 -15.78 -4.04
C PRO A 120 6.82 -16.66 -4.32
N ASN A 121 6.61 -17.97 -4.49
CA ASN A 121 7.67 -18.90 -4.88
C ASN A 121 8.16 -18.71 -6.33
N TRP A 122 7.46 -17.95 -7.14
CA TRP A 122 7.85 -17.63 -8.52
C TRP A 122 8.77 -16.42 -8.61
N ILE A 123 8.93 -15.67 -7.52
CA ILE A 123 9.86 -14.56 -7.49
C ILE A 123 11.27 -15.09 -7.73
N THR A 124 11.94 -14.54 -8.74
CA THR A 124 13.32 -14.89 -9.10
C THR A 124 14.30 -13.80 -8.70
N LEU A 125 15.57 -14.15 -8.58
CA LEU A 125 16.64 -13.20 -8.30
C LEU A 125 16.77 -12.15 -9.42
N ASP A 126 16.59 -12.58 -10.69
CA ASP A 126 16.68 -11.72 -11.86
C ASP A 126 15.58 -10.66 -11.86
N GLU A 127 14.34 -11.02 -11.53
CA GLU A 127 13.23 -10.06 -11.40
C GLU A 127 13.50 -9.03 -10.30
N ILE A 128 14.00 -9.47 -9.15
CA ILE A 128 14.39 -8.56 -8.06
C ILE A 128 15.46 -7.59 -8.52
N ASN A 129 16.48 -8.07 -9.25
CA ASN A 129 17.59 -7.25 -9.68
C ASN A 129 17.22 -6.28 -10.82
N GLN A 130 16.26 -6.63 -11.66
CA GLN A 130 15.76 -5.81 -12.76
C GLN A 130 14.71 -4.77 -12.30
N GLU A 131 14.14 -4.93 -11.11
CA GLU A 131 13.15 -3.97 -10.60
C GLU A 131 13.80 -2.62 -10.27
N ASN A 132 13.31 -1.56 -10.92
CA ASN A 132 13.83 -0.21 -10.78
C ASN A 132 13.22 0.55 -9.60
N ASN A 133 11.98 0.22 -9.22
CA ASN A 133 11.33 0.84 -8.08
C ASN A 133 11.87 0.24 -6.78
N GLN A 134 12.57 1.04 -5.99
CA GLN A 134 13.24 0.59 -4.77
C GLN A 134 12.28 0.02 -3.73
N GLU A 135 11.06 0.54 -3.61
CA GLU A 135 10.06 0.03 -2.68
C GLU A 135 9.48 -1.32 -3.14
N VAL A 136 9.21 -1.46 -4.44
CA VAL A 136 8.79 -2.73 -5.03
C VAL A 136 9.90 -3.76 -4.87
N ARG A 137 11.13 -3.41 -5.24
CA ARG A 137 12.31 -4.28 -5.09
C ARG A 137 12.49 -4.77 -3.65
N ARG A 138 12.39 -3.86 -2.68
CA ARG A 138 12.47 -4.22 -1.25
C ARG A 138 11.37 -5.21 -0.87
N THR A 139 10.14 -4.95 -1.30
CA THR A 139 8.99 -5.82 -1.02
C THR A 139 9.15 -7.20 -1.66
N LEU A 140 9.67 -7.28 -2.90
CA LEU A 140 9.98 -8.55 -3.55
C LEU A 140 11.05 -9.34 -2.78
N ILE A 141 12.09 -8.67 -2.25
CA ILE A 141 13.12 -9.32 -1.41
C ILE A 141 12.50 -9.85 -0.11
N GLU A 142 11.60 -9.09 0.52
CA GLU A 142 10.88 -9.52 1.73
C GLU A 142 10.05 -10.79 1.45
N GLN A 143 9.36 -10.86 0.32
CA GLN A 143 8.60 -12.05 -0.10
C GLN A 143 9.49 -13.23 -0.49
N TYR A 144 10.61 -12.98 -1.18
CA TYR A 144 11.60 -13.99 -1.57
C TYR A 144 12.32 -14.58 -0.35
N GLY A 145 12.46 -13.79 0.71
CA GLY A 145 13.21 -14.08 1.92
C GLY A 145 14.63 -13.51 1.88
N TRP A 146 14.93 -12.62 2.84
CA TRP A 146 16.23 -11.96 2.93
C TRP A 146 17.42 -12.93 3.00
N GLU A 147 17.32 -14.02 3.78
CA GLU A 147 18.40 -14.99 3.91
C GLU A 147 18.69 -15.67 2.57
N LYS A 148 17.63 -16.05 1.85
CA LYS A 148 17.73 -16.66 0.52
C LYS A 148 18.32 -15.68 -0.48
N TYR A 149 17.88 -14.41 -0.45
CA TYR A 149 18.42 -13.36 -1.31
C TYR A 149 19.91 -13.09 -1.07
N LEU A 150 20.30 -12.91 0.20
CA LEU A 150 21.70 -12.65 0.56
C LEU A 150 22.61 -13.82 0.18
N SER A 151 22.15 -15.06 0.39
CA SER A 151 22.89 -16.26 -0.03
C SER A 151 23.02 -16.34 -1.55
N ALA A 152 21.91 -16.13 -2.28
CA ALA A 152 21.88 -16.25 -3.73
C ALA A 152 22.69 -15.14 -4.45
N THR A 153 22.80 -13.95 -3.84
CA THR A 153 23.63 -12.86 -4.38
C THR A 153 25.12 -13.00 -4.09
N GLY A 154 25.53 -14.02 -3.33
CA GLY A 154 26.94 -14.17 -2.91
C GLY A 154 27.37 -13.15 -1.87
N SER A 155 26.44 -12.62 -1.09
CA SER A 155 26.74 -11.70 0.01
C SER A 155 27.56 -12.41 1.09
N ILE A 156 28.54 -11.71 1.65
CA ILE A 156 29.46 -12.25 2.65
C ILE A 156 29.14 -11.66 4.02
N ILE A 157 29.12 -12.49 5.04
CA ILE A 157 29.06 -12.00 6.43
C ILE A 157 30.43 -11.43 6.78
N SER A 158 30.50 -10.11 7.00
CA SER A 158 31.72 -9.42 7.38
C SER A 158 31.91 -9.32 8.89
N ASP A 159 30.81 -9.34 9.62
CA ASP A 159 30.81 -9.35 11.09
C ASP A 159 29.53 -9.99 11.62
N GLN A 160 29.62 -10.65 12.77
CA GLN A 160 28.46 -11.14 13.50
C GLN A 160 28.72 -11.05 15.01
N ARG A 161 27.66 -10.77 15.75
CA ARG A 161 27.71 -10.77 17.20
C ARG A 161 26.40 -11.25 17.81
N HIS A 162 26.52 -11.75 19.05
CA HIS A 162 25.36 -11.87 19.91
C HIS A 162 25.16 -10.55 20.64
N ASN A 163 23.96 -9.99 20.55
CA ASN A 163 23.61 -8.77 21.29
C ASN A 163 22.99 -9.19 22.63
N ASP A 164 23.78 -9.11 23.71
CA ASP A 164 23.36 -9.52 25.05
C ASP A 164 22.17 -8.71 25.59
N ARG A 165 22.01 -7.47 25.09
CA ARG A 165 20.91 -6.60 25.51
C ARG A 165 19.56 -7.14 25.06
N ASP A 166 19.49 -7.70 23.86
CA ASP A 166 18.26 -8.14 23.22
C ASP A 166 18.21 -9.67 23.06
N ALA A 167 19.26 -10.40 23.49
CA ALA A 167 19.47 -11.85 23.35
C ALA A 167 19.29 -12.33 21.90
N GLN A 168 19.76 -11.55 20.93
CA GLN A 168 19.59 -11.79 19.50
C GLN A 168 20.92 -11.78 18.75
N ASP A 169 20.99 -12.59 17.69
CA ASP A 169 22.14 -12.60 16.79
C ASP A 169 21.99 -11.51 15.71
N GLU A 170 23.01 -10.69 15.60
CA GLU A 170 23.14 -9.68 14.55
C GLU A 170 24.20 -10.12 13.53
N ARG A 171 23.96 -9.82 12.26
CA ARG A 171 24.89 -10.12 11.17
C ARG A 171 25.02 -8.92 10.24
N LEU A 172 26.25 -8.54 9.94
CA LEU A 172 26.56 -7.51 8.96
C LEU A 172 26.98 -8.18 7.65
N TYR A 173 26.19 -7.96 6.60
CA TYR A 173 26.46 -8.48 5.26
C TYR A 173 27.11 -7.42 4.38
N VAL A 174 28.03 -7.85 3.53
CA VAL A 174 28.57 -7.08 2.40
C VAL A 174 28.02 -7.69 1.13
N LEU A 175 27.34 -6.88 0.33
CA LEU A 175 26.81 -7.27 -0.97
C LEU A 175 27.92 -7.18 -2.04
N PRO A 176 27.77 -7.85 -3.21
CA PRO A 176 28.76 -7.79 -4.28
C PRO A 176 29.05 -6.38 -4.82
N ASP A 177 28.08 -5.46 -4.71
CA ASP A 177 28.22 -4.04 -5.08
C ASP A 177 28.90 -3.19 -4.01
N GLY A 178 29.37 -3.83 -2.91
CA GLY A 178 29.95 -3.16 -1.74
C GLY A 178 28.95 -2.51 -0.81
N GLY A 179 27.64 -2.64 -1.08
CA GLY A 179 26.59 -2.21 -0.16
C GLY A 179 26.60 -3.05 1.11
N LYS A 180 26.20 -2.45 2.24
CA LYS A 180 26.15 -3.18 3.53
C LYS A 180 24.76 -3.26 4.08
N ARG A 181 24.46 -4.38 4.73
CA ARG A 181 23.15 -4.65 5.36
C ARG A 181 23.34 -5.24 6.75
N LEU A 182 22.67 -4.64 7.73
CA LEU A 182 22.58 -5.20 9.08
C LEU A 182 21.31 -6.04 9.16
N GLN A 183 21.45 -7.31 9.49
CA GLN A 183 20.35 -8.17 9.92
C GLN A 183 20.25 -8.11 11.44
N CYS A 184 19.08 -7.73 11.94
CA CYS A 184 18.78 -7.67 13.36
C CYS A 184 17.33 -8.09 13.61
N VAL A 185 16.98 -8.29 14.88
CA VAL A 185 15.63 -8.62 15.31
C VAL A 185 15.13 -7.52 16.25
N ASP A 186 13.90 -7.08 16.05
CA ASP A 186 13.23 -6.18 16.98
C ASP A 186 12.82 -6.96 18.23
N PRO A 187 13.38 -6.66 19.41
CA PRO A 187 13.10 -7.41 20.62
C PRO A 187 11.64 -7.30 21.09
N SER A 188 10.95 -6.23 20.72
CA SER A 188 9.55 -6.00 21.11
C SER A 188 8.55 -6.83 20.32
N THR A 189 8.88 -7.15 19.06
CA THR A 189 7.98 -7.86 18.14
C THR A 189 8.50 -9.21 17.69
N GLY A 190 9.79 -9.53 17.94
CA GLY A 190 10.48 -10.70 17.39
C GLY A 190 10.68 -10.65 15.88
N ARG A 191 10.40 -9.52 15.25
CA ARG A 191 10.46 -9.37 13.80
C ARG A 191 11.91 -9.17 13.33
N ARG A 192 12.30 -9.90 12.30
CA ARG A 192 13.62 -9.74 11.67
C ARG A 192 13.59 -8.57 10.69
N TYR A 193 14.66 -7.78 10.71
CA TYR A 193 14.90 -6.67 9.80
C TYR A 193 16.24 -6.82 9.11
N VAL A 194 16.32 -6.38 7.86
CA VAL A 194 17.56 -6.23 7.12
C VAL A 194 17.64 -4.78 6.65
N LEU A 195 18.49 -4.01 7.31
CA LEU A 195 18.56 -2.57 7.19
C LEU A 195 19.81 -2.16 6.41
N GLY A 196 19.65 -1.20 5.51
CA GLY A 196 20.78 -0.59 4.81
C GLY A 196 21.61 0.26 5.75
N VAL A 197 22.93 0.06 5.73
CA VAL A 197 23.88 0.87 6.50
C VAL A 197 24.96 1.43 5.59
N PRO A 198 25.63 2.55 5.98
CA PRO A 198 26.72 3.11 5.22
C PRO A 198 27.86 2.12 4.95
N ARG A 199 28.57 2.30 3.84
CA ARG A 199 29.63 1.39 3.39
C ARG A 199 30.87 1.39 4.29
N ASP A 200 31.10 2.46 5.02
CA ASP A 200 32.22 2.65 5.96
C ASP A 200 32.05 1.92 7.29
N ILE A 201 30.84 1.49 7.63
CA ILE A 201 30.56 0.70 8.83
C ILE A 201 31.25 -0.66 8.74
N SER A 202 32.00 -1.04 9.78
CA SER A 202 32.79 -2.27 9.79
C SER A 202 32.33 -3.32 10.80
N SER A 203 31.45 -2.97 11.72
CA SER A 203 30.94 -3.90 12.75
C SER A 203 29.43 -3.81 12.97
N CYS A 204 28.84 -4.89 13.49
CA CYS A 204 27.42 -4.91 13.89
C CYS A 204 27.10 -3.82 14.92
N GLU A 205 28.03 -3.55 15.85
CA GLU A 205 27.86 -2.50 16.86
C GLU A 205 27.74 -1.11 16.24
N GLN A 206 28.61 -0.77 15.31
CA GLN A 206 28.53 0.48 14.58
C GLN A 206 27.24 0.58 13.76
N ALA A 207 26.84 -0.53 13.12
CA ALA A 207 25.63 -0.60 12.34
C ALA A 207 24.39 -0.41 13.22
N GLN A 208 24.34 -1.03 14.37
CA GLN A 208 23.26 -0.90 15.34
C GLN A 208 23.15 0.54 15.89
N ASN A 209 24.28 1.14 16.24
CA ASN A 209 24.33 2.53 16.69
C ASN A 209 23.83 3.49 15.60
N TYR A 210 24.20 3.26 14.34
CA TYR A 210 23.72 4.07 13.21
C TYR A 210 22.18 3.98 13.06
N VAL A 211 21.65 2.77 13.12
CA VAL A 211 20.21 2.51 12.99
C VAL A 211 19.44 3.06 14.19
N SER A 212 19.94 2.88 15.41
CA SER A 212 19.30 3.38 16.65
C SER A 212 19.24 4.91 16.67
N HIS A 213 20.29 5.60 16.29
CA HIS A 213 20.28 7.07 16.17
C HIS A 213 19.28 7.57 15.12
N GLY A 214 19.05 6.81 14.05
CA GLY A 214 18.00 7.10 13.06
C GLY A 214 16.60 6.94 13.65
N LEU A 215 16.37 5.93 14.47
CA LEU A 215 15.07 5.69 15.13
C LEU A 215 14.77 6.73 16.21
N ASP A 216 15.76 7.15 16.99
CA ASP A 216 15.59 8.20 18.02
C ASP A 216 15.18 9.54 17.40
N ARG A 217 15.64 9.86 16.20
CA ARG A 217 15.20 11.06 15.47
C ARG A 217 13.73 11.00 15.06
N PHE A 218 13.17 9.84 14.83
CA PHE A 218 11.75 9.66 14.56
C PHE A 218 10.89 9.62 15.84
N ALA A 219 11.45 9.22 16.96
CA ALA A 219 10.76 9.21 18.24
C ALA A 219 10.54 10.62 18.82
N ILE A 220 11.48 11.54 18.59
CA ILE A 220 11.44 12.93 19.11
C ILE A 220 10.34 13.78 18.44
N HIS A 221 9.84 13.39 17.26
CA HIS A 221 8.73 14.07 16.60
C HIS A 221 7.33 13.57 17.01
N ARG A 222 7.22 12.77 18.09
CA ARG A 222 5.95 12.23 18.61
C ARG A 222 5.54 12.76 19.98
N SER A 223 6.19 13.80 20.49
CA SER A 223 5.78 14.50 21.70
C SER A 223 4.99 15.78 21.39
#